data_57db636eacc4510be74e793ff5e567d7
#
_entry.id   57db636eacc4510be74e793ff5e567d7
#
_cell.length_a   1.000
_cell.length_b   1.000
_cell.length_c   1.000
_cell.angle_alpha   90.00
_cell.angle_beta   90.00
_cell.angle_gamma   90.00
#
_symmetry.space_group_name_H-M   'P 1'
#
loop_
_entity.id
_entity.type
_entity.pdbx_description
1 polymer ?
#
loop_
_entity_poly.entity_id
_entity_poly.type
_entity_poly.pdbx_seq_one_letter_code
_entity_poly.pdbx_strand_id
1 'polypeptide(L)'
;MLIAGQLLLVDSTDNASDPKGAAVSLGPHRSSPIASSRMVLKPGTIRTEGDRIAEVILGEIFAAADAGGPDCLIAPGFIDTHLHLPQFDAIGAQGMRLLDWLDRVILPIESTWRDPQVAAERAHRALSRCLRHGTTAVCAYATVHHEATAEALRVASELGIRGVIGQALMDREAPAELLSPADRQIEQTERLLKRFPSSGRVAAAVTPRYAVACSPRLMRMAGELARSHNAIVQTHLAETLPECARVRELFAGRSYVDAYDEAGLLGPRSIFGHGIYLSPAEVARLVETGSVIAHCPLANSFLASGMMPRARWLACGVKLTLGSDIGAGYEVSMPRVARGMIETATARGDLPPTAAQAWHAITAGNADMLGWHDAGRIEAGASADILVIRPDVNWRDTPVDPLARTLFGWDDRWLEKILLRGRWVL
;
A
#
# COMPACT_ATOMS: atom_id res chain seq x y z
N MET A 1 0.71 24.25 15.98
CA MET A 1 1.87 24.30 15.08
C MET A 1 1.41 24.78 13.73
N LEU A 2 2.20 25.62 13.06
CA LEU A 2 1.91 26.14 11.72
C LEU A 2 2.89 25.57 10.69
N ILE A 3 2.39 25.05 9.57
CA ILE A 3 3.18 24.50 8.48
C ILE A 3 2.69 25.14 7.18
N ALA A 4 3.58 25.77 6.43
CA ALA A 4 3.19 26.57 5.26
C ALA A 4 3.95 26.16 4.00
N GLY A 5 3.32 26.28 2.83
CA GLY A 5 3.92 25.95 1.54
C GLY A 5 2.92 25.73 0.43
N GLN A 6 3.31 24.98 -0.60
CA GLN A 6 2.43 24.50 -1.65
C GLN A 6 1.77 23.20 -1.18
N LEU A 7 0.50 23.27 -0.79
CA LEU A 7 -0.25 22.16 -0.22
C LEU A 7 -0.70 21.19 -1.32
N LEU A 8 -0.38 19.91 -1.16
CA LEU A 8 -0.86 18.82 -2.02
C LEU A 8 -2.25 18.39 -1.54
N LEU A 9 -3.27 18.80 -2.25
CA LEU A 9 -4.69 18.64 -1.87
C LEU A 9 -5.41 17.69 -2.82
N VAL A 10 -6.42 17.00 -2.32
CA VAL A 10 -7.41 16.31 -3.17
C VAL A 10 -8.34 17.36 -3.78
N ASP A 11 -8.46 17.35 -5.11
CA ASP A 11 -9.43 18.21 -5.79
C ASP A 11 -10.83 17.61 -5.63
N SER A 12 -11.69 18.31 -4.89
CA SER A 12 -13.08 17.92 -4.65
C SER A 12 -14.06 18.52 -5.64
N THR A 13 -13.58 19.24 -6.65
CA THR A 13 -14.48 19.89 -7.62
C THR A 13 -14.97 18.89 -8.68
N ASP A 14 -16.13 18.31 -8.46
CA ASP A 14 -17.01 17.73 -9.49
C ASP A 14 -17.55 18.84 -10.42
N ASN A 15 -16.68 19.52 -11.15
CA ASN A 15 -17.08 20.45 -12.21
C ASN A 15 -16.48 19.99 -13.54
N ALA A 16 -17.29 19.25 -14.29
CA ALA A 16 -17.10 18.95 -15.69
C ALA A 16 -17.22 20.24 -16.56
N SER A 17 -16.30 21.19 -16.41
CA SER A 17 -16.19 22.37 -17.30
C SER A 17 -14.82 23.01 -17.18
N ASP A 18 -13.81 22.40 -17.76
CA ASP A 18 -12.62 23.13 -18.22
C ASP A 18 -12.23 22.64 -19.64
N PRO A 19 -12.50 23.43 -20.71
CA PRO A 19 -12.25 23.03 -22.08
C PRO A 19 -10.86 23.39 -22.62
N LYS A 20 -9.84 23.59 -21.75
CA LYS A 20 -8.51 24.03 -22.17
C LYS A 20 -7.37 23.06 -21.81
N GLY A 21 -7.58 21.76 -21.89
CA GLY A 21 -6.51 20.78 -21.95
C GLY A 21 -6.55 20.15 -23.34
N ALA A 22 -5.57 20.46 -24.20
CA ALA A 22 -5.47 19.89 -25.54
C ALA A 22 -5.40 18.35 -25.48
N ALA A 23 -6.55 17.71 -25.58
CA ALA A 23 -6.68 16.28 -25.73
C ALA A 23 -6.41 15.95 -27.19
N VAL A 24 -5.34 15.20 -27.47
CA VAL A 24 -5.20 14.47 -28.71
C VAL A 24 -6.32 13.45 -28.76
N SER A 25 -7.29 13.68 -29.65
CA SER A 25 -8.45 12.81 -29.86
C SER A 25 -8.01 11.45 -30.42
N LEU A 26 -8.06 10.42 -29.61
CA LEU A 26 -8.02 9.04 -30.02
C LEU A 26 -9.38 8.39 -29.70
N GLY A 27 -10.29 8.41 -30.70
CA GLY A 27 -11.48 7.54 -30.79
C GLY A 27 -12.51 7.56 -29.67
N PRO A 28 -13.75 7.10 -29.92
CA PRO A 28 -14.84 7.18 -28.96
C PRO A 28 -14.79 6.02 -27.95
N HIS A 29 -14.04 6.16 -26.86
CA HIS A 29 -14.21 5.32 -25.69
C HIS A 29 -15.00 6.10 -24.64
N ARG A 30 -16.16 5.55 -24.26
CA ARG A 30 -17.02 6.06 -23.19
C ARG A 30 -16.18 6.32 -21.95
N SER A 31 -16.23 7.52 -21.44
CA SER A 31 -15.66 7.92 -20.15
C SER A 31 -16.24 7.01 -19.07
N SER A 32 -15.38 6.13 -18.53
CA SER A 32 -15.70 5.39 -17.30
C SER A 32 -15.86 6.38 -16.15
N PRO A 33 -16.84 6.23 -15.25
CA PRO A 33 -17.03 7.08 -14.10
C PRO A 33 -16.06 6.71 -12.98
N ILE A 34 -14.78 6.66 -13.27
CA ILE A 34 -13.77 6.74 -12.23
C ILE A 34 -13.67 8.25 -11.97
N ALA A 35 -14.35 8.70 -10.91
CA ALA A 35 -14.17 10.04 -10.38
C ALA A 35 -12.67 10.32 -10.39
N SER A 36 -12.26 11.26 -11.23
CA SER A 36 -10.86 11.63 -11.40
C SER A 36 -10.45 12.46 -10.20
N SER A 37 -10.31 11.83 -9.02
CA SER A 37 -9.68 12.48 -7.87
C SER A 37 -8.31 12.95 -8.33
N ARG A 38 -8.18 14.23 -8.54
CA ARG A 38 -6.94 14.87 -8.97
C ARG A 38 -6.28 15.47 -7.75
N MET A 39 -4.98 15.25 -7.62
CA MET A 39 -4.21 16.07 -6.70
C MET A 39 -3.91 17.41 -7.35
N VAL A 40 -4.02 18.47 -6.55
CA VAL A 40 -3.73 19.85 -6.96
C VAL A 40 -2.80 20.50 -5.95
N LEU A 41 -2.05 21.49 -6.41
CA LEU A 41 -1.21 22.32 -5.55
C LEU A 41 -1.86 23.68 -5.34
N LYS A 42 -1.97 24.09 -4.08
CA LYS A 42 -2.42 25.44 -3.71
C LYS A 42 -1.50 26.01 -2.62
N PRO A 43 -1.12 27.28 -2.70
CA PRO A 43 -0.42 27.93 -1.60
C PRO A 43 -1.32 27.93 -0.36
N GLY A 44 -0.73 27.71 0.83
CA GLY A 44 -1.52 27.71 2.04
C GLY A 44 -0.70 27.43 3.29
N THR A 45 -1.39 27.50 4.43
CA THR A 45 -0.85 27.21 5.77
C THR A 45 -1.79 26.24 6.49
N ILE A 46 -1.21 25.26 7.13
CA ILE A 46 -1.89 24.27 7.96
C ILE A 46 -1.66 24.62 9.44
N ARG A 47 -2.71 24.63 10.23
CA ARG A 47 -2.64 24.69 11.70
C ARG A 47 -2.97 23.32 12.27
N THR A 48 -2.07 22.78 13.10
CA THR A 48 -2.28 21.51 13.80
C THR A 48 -2.50 21.72 15.29
N GLU A 49 -3.38 20.91 15.87
CA GLU A 49 -3.63 20.82 17.31
C GLU A 49 -3.66 19.35 17.72
N GLY A 50 -2.81 18.97 18.69
CA GLY A 50 -2.64 17.57 19.06
C GLY A 50 -2.21 16.74 17.84
N ASP A 51 -2.92 15.65 17.57
CA ASP A 51 -2.65 14.73 16.47
C ASP A 51 -3.50 14.99 15.20
N ARG A 52 -4.17 16.18 15.13
CA ARG A 52 -5.08 16.55 14.06
C ARG A 52 -4.70 17.84 13.35
N ILE A 53 -5.08 17.91 12.08
CA ILE A 53 -5.14 19.18 11.34
C ILE A 53 -6.38 19.94 11.84
N ALA A 54 -6.17 21.06 12.51
CA ALA A 54 -7.27 21.86 13.03
C ALA A 54 -7.86 22.78 11.95
N GLU A 55 -6.99 23.29 11.03
CA GLU A 55 -7.40 24.25 10.00
C GLU A 55 -6.47 24.19 8.78
N VAL A 56 -7.03 24.48 7.61
CA VAL A 56 -6.29 24.67 6.36
C VAL A 56 -6.66 26.05 5.80
N ILE A 57 -5.69 26.97 5.75
CA ILE A 57 -5.82 28.33 5.29
C ILE A 57 -5.23 28.41 3.88
N LEU A 58 -6.08 28.55 2.87
CA LEU A 58 -5.65 28.60 1.46
C LEU A 58 -5.31 30.04 1.03
N GLY A 59 -4.38 30.15 0.08
CA GLY A 59 -3.95 31.41 -0.51
C GLY A 59 -2.85 32.13 0.26
N GLU A 60 -2.57 31.78 1.51
CA GLU A 60 -1.59 32.45 2.37
C GLU A 60 -0.51 31.48 2.88
N ILE A 61 0.74 31.84 2.62
CA ILE A 61 1.91 31.17 3.15
C ILE A 61 2.49 32.06 4.27
N PHE A 62 2.22 31.68 5.53
CA PHE A 62 2.67 32.49 6.68
C PHE A 62 4.18 32.44 6.83
N ALA A 63 4.83 33.60 6.80
CA ALA A 63 6.27 33.71 6.96
C ALA A 63 6.74 33.26 8.38
N ALA A 64 5.86 33.34 9.37
CA ALA A 64 6.12 32.91 10.76
C ALA A 64 5.73 31.45 11.04
N ALA A 65 5.58 30.61 10.00
CA ALA A 65 5.30 29.20 10.19
C ALA A 65 6.47 28.45 10.87
N ASP A 66 6.15 27.44 11.66
CA ASP A 66 7.15 26.60 12.35
C ASP A 66 7.99 25.75 11.39
N ALA A 67 7.44 25.48 10.18
CA ALA A 67 8.12 24.71 9.13
C ALA A 67 7.56 25.03 7.74
N GLY A 68 8.36 24.73 6.70
CA GLY A 68 8.01 24.90 5.31
C GLY A 68 8.50 26.22 4.72
N GLY A 69 7.69 26.84 3.87
CA GLY A 69 7.97 28.08 3.15
C GLY A 69 7.48 28.03 1.69
N PRO A 70 7.60 29.12 0.93
CA PRO A 70 7.03 29.24 -0.42
C PRO A 70 7.57 28.17 -1.40
N ASP A 71 8.79 27.69 -1.20
CA ASP A 71 9.44 26.69 -2.07
C ASP A 71 9.26 25.25 -1.59
N CYS A 72 8.50 25.04 -0.50
CA CYS A 72 8.22 23.72 0.03
C CYS A 72 6.92 23.15 -0.57
N LEU A 73 6.95 21.86 -0.90
CA LEU A 73 5.77 21.03 -1.09
C LEU A 73 5.37 20.46 0.26
N ILE A 74 4.14 20.69 0.66
CA ILE A 74 3.54 20.10 1.88
C ILE A 74 2.60 19.00 1.44
N ALA A 75 2.93 17.77 1.80
CA ALA A 75 2.16 16.58 1.42
C ALA A 75 1.63 15.84 2.67
N PRO A 76 0.52 15.11 2.56
CA PRO A 76 0.19 14.14 3.59
C PRO A 76 1.22 13.01 3.59
N GLY A 77 1.35 12.29 4.73
CA GLY A 77 2.18 11.11 4.81
C GLY A 77 1.80 10.05 3.78
N PHE A 78 2.81 9.40 3.20
CA PHE A 78 2.60 8.35 2.19
C PHE A 78 2.08 7.07 2.85
N ILE A 79 1.38 6.27 2.05
CA ILE A 79 0.74 5.02 2.45
C ILE A 79 1.21 3.90 1.54
N ASP A 80 1.76 2.83 2.12
CA ASP A 80 2.15 1.62 1.42
C ASP A 80 1.18 0.49 1.77
N THR A 81 0.49 -0.06 0.78
CA THR A 81 -0.59 -1.03 1.02
C THR A 81 -0.16 -2.49 0.90
N HIS A 82 1.10 -2.75 0.63
CA HIS A 82 1.61 -4.11 0.52
C HIS A 82 3.13 -4.15 0.70
N LEU A 83 3.59 -4.71 1.80
CA LEU A 83 5.01 -4.95 2.07
C LEU A 83 5.20 -6.10 3.08
N HIS A 84 6.40 -6.64 3.13
CA HIS A 84 6.78 -7.75 4.03
C HIS A 84 7.88 -7.31 4.99
N LEU A 85 7.56 -7.16 6.28
CA LEU A 85 8.56 -6.75 7.29
C LEU A 85 9.77 -7.70 7.36
N PRO A 86 9.60 -9.04 7.30
CA PRO A 86 10.75 -9.95 7.32
C PRO A 86 11.67 -9.85 6.11
N GLN A 87 11.19 -9.30 5.00
CA GLN A 87 11.90 -9.36 3.72
C GLN A 87 12.79 -8.13 3.44
N PHE A 88 12.86 -7.16 4.35
CA PHE A 88 13.79 -6.03 4.23
C PHE A 88 15.26 -6.48 4.11
N ASP A 89 15.60 -7.62 4.72
CA ASP A 89 16.95 -8.21 4.64
C ASP A 89 17.17 -8.98 3.32
N ALA A 90 16.13 -9.17 2.48
CA ALA A 90 16.19 -9.82 1.17
C ALA A 90 16.30 -8.83 0.00
N ILE A 91 16.22 -7.52 0.25
CA ILE A 91 16.29 -6.50 -0.81
C ILE A 91 17.54 -6.71 -1.68
N GLY A 92 17.32 -6.85 -2.99
CA GLY A 92 18.41 -7.04 -3.97
C GLY A 92 18.70 -8.50 -4.32
N ALA A 93 17.99 -9.47 -3.79
CA ALA A 93 18.11 -10.90 -4.16
C ALA A 93 17.52 -11.17 -5.55
N GLN A 94 18.23 -10.75 -6.60
CA GLN A 94 17.79 -10.77 -8.00
C GLN A 94 18.06 -12.10 -8.72
N GLY A 95 17.51 -12.23 -9.92
CA GLY A 95 17.87 -13.30 -10.87
C GLY A 95 17.09 -14.61 -10.70
N MET A 96 16.06 -14.61 -9.87
CA MET A 96 15.21 -15.77 -9.62
C MET A 96 13.75 -15.50 -10.02
N ARG A 97 13.02 -16.55 -10.35
CA ARG A 97 11.55 -16.51 -10.48
C ARG A 97 10.90 -16.65 -9.10
N LEU A 98 9.65 -16.22 -8.96
CA LEU A 98 8.91 -16.16 -7.70
C LEU A 98 9.07 -17.42 -6.82
N LEU A 99 8.74 -18.60 -7.33
CA LEU A 99 8.74 -19.82 -6.51
C LEU A 99 10.15 -20.21 -6.05
N ASP A 100 11.16 -20.10 -6.94
CA ASP A 100 12.57 -20.34 -6.59
C ASP A 100 13.09 -19.29 -5.59
N TRP A 101 12.67 -18.03 -5.74
CA TRP A 101 13.05 -16.94 -4.86
C TRP A 101 12.45 -17.11 -3.47
N LEU A 102 11.18 -17.53 -3.39
CA LEU A 102 10.53 -17.86 -2.12
C LEU A 102 11.29 -18.97 -1.40
N ASP A 103 11.57 -20.09 -2.08
CA ASP A 103 12.19 -21.26 -1.49
C ASP A 103 13.64 -21.00 -1.03
N ARG A 104 14.44 -20.35 -1.88
CA ARG A 104 15.90 -20.20 -1.64
C ARG A 104 16.27 -19.01 -0.78
N VAL A 105 15.45 -17.96 -0.75
CA VAL A 105 15.78 -16.70 -0.08
C VAL A 105 14.76 -16.34 1.00
N ILE A 106 13.49 -16.28 0.65
CA ILE A 106 12.49 -15.67 1.53
C ILE A 106 12.12 -16.54 2.71
N LEU A 107 11.74 -17.80 2.46
CA LEU A 107 11.33 -18.70 3.53
C LEU A 107 12.48 -18.93 4.56
N PRO A 108 13.75 -19.09 4.13
CA PRO A 108 14.89 -19.10 5.06
C PRO A 108 15.04 -17.82 5.88
N ILE A 109 14.87 -16.63 5.28
CA ILE A 109 14.95 -15.35 6.01
C ILE A 109 13.78 -15.23 7.00
N GLU A 110 12.56 -15.54 6.60
CA GLU A 110 11.37 -15.47 7.46
C GLU A 110 11.47 -16.41 8.67
N SER A 111 12.12 -17.59 8.54
CA SER A 111 12.34 -18.50 9.64
C SER A 111 13.21 -17.90 10.75
N THR A 112 14.10 -16.96 10.42
CA THR A 112 14.96 -16.26 11.41
C THR A 112 14.19 -15.26 12.28
N TRP A 113 12.91 -15.01 12.02
CA TRP A 113 12.05 -14.13 12.83
C TRP A 113 11.36 -14.85 14.00
N ARG A 114 11.83 -16.03 14.35
CA ARG A 114 11.26 -16.83 15.45
C ARG A 114 11.43 -16.16 16.82
N ASP A 115 12.56 -15.50 17.03
CA ASP A 115 12.87 -14.79 18.27
C ASP A 115 12.14 -13.43 18.29
N PRO A 116 11.27 -13.16 19.28
CA PRO A 116 10.53 -11.90 19.38
C PRO A 116 11.43 -10.67 19.51
N GLN A 117 12.60 -10.75 20.15
CA GLN A 117 13.54 -9.64 20.29
C GLN A 117 14.15 -9.29 18.92
N VAL A 118 14.63 -10.30 18.19
CA VAL A 118 15.13 -10.13 16.82
C VAL A 118 14.06 -9.55 15.91
N ALA A 119 12.81 -10.02 16.04
CA ALA A 119 11.68 -9.51 15.28
C ALA A 119 11.39 -8.03 15.60
N ALA A 120 11.42 -7.64 16.89
CA ALA A 120 11.23 -6.26 17.31
C ALA A 120 12.31 -5.33 16.73
N GLU A 121 13.58 -5.71 16.81
CA GLU A 121 14.69 -4.93 16.26
C GLU A 121 14.59 -4.75 14.74
N ARG A 122 14.28 -5.84 14.02
CA ARG A 122 14.13 -5.83 12.57
C ARG A 122 12.89 -5.05 12.13
N ALA A 123 11.76 -5.23 12.81
CA ALA A 123 10.55 -4.46 12.56
C ALA A 123 10.78 -2.97 12.79
N HIS A 124 11.48 -2.59 13.89
CA HIS A 124 11.86 -1.21 14.15
C HIS A 124 12.71 -0.63 13.01
N ARG A 125 13.73 -1.37 12.55
CA ARG A 125 14.60 -0.96 11.45
C ARG A 125 13.81 -0.78 10.14
N ALA A 126 12.94 -1.73 9.81
CA ALA A 126 12.12 -1.71 8.60
C ALA A 126 11.14 -0.52 8.61
N LEU A 127 10.32 -0.40 9.66
CA LEU A 127 9.33 0.67 9.80
C LEU A 127 9.97 2.06 9.91
N SER A 128 11.10 2.18 10.63
CA SER A 128 11.86 3.43 10.68
C SER A 128 12.44 3.80 9.32
N ARG A 129 12.83 2.81 8.49
CA ARG A 129 13.25 3.06 7.11
C ARG A 129 12.09 3.58 6.28
N CYS A 130 10.90 2.94 6.34
CA CYS A 130 9.69 3.45 5.69
C CYS A 130 9.39 4.89 6.11
N LEU A 131 9.41 5.17 7.42
CA LEU A 131 9.13 6.50 7.96
C LEU A 131 10.12 7.55 7.44
N ARG A 132 11.43 7.26 7.40
CA ARG A 132 12.46 8.16 6.83
C ARG A 132 12.26 8.46 5.35
N HIS A 133 11.51 7.63 4.62
CA HIS A 133 11.10 7.88 3.23
C HIS A 133 9.69 8.48 3.12
N GLY A 134 9.11 8.98 4.23
CA GLY A 134 7.82 9.66 4.25
C GLY A 134 6.60 8.73 4.35
N THR A 135 6.78 7.42 4.46
CA THR A 135 5.67 6.47 4.62
C THR A 135 5.23 6.44 6.07
N THR A 136 4.03 6.96 6.35
CA THR A 136 3.45 7.09 7.69
C THR A 136 2.38 6.04 7.99
N ALA A 137 1.97 5.28 6.95
CA ALA A 137 0.98 4.22 7.09
C ALA A 137 1.31 3.02 6.20
N VAL A 138 1.07 1.80 6.72
CA VAL A 138 1.42 0.55 6.02
C VAL A 138 0.36 -0.53 6.17
N CYS A 139 0.21 -1.39 5.13
CA CYS A 139 -0.35 -2.73 5.26
C CYS A 139 0.78 -3.74 5.09
N ALA A 140 1.13 -4.47 6.15
CA ALA A 140 2.33 -5.28 6.19
C ALA A 140 2.07 -6.74 6.57
N TYR A 141 2.80 -7.62 5.92
CA TYR A 141 2.95 -9.01 6.35
C TYR A 141 4.06 -9.10 7.37
N ALA A 142 3.78 -9.71 8.52
CA ALA A 142 4.80 -10.10 9.48
C ALA A 142 5.21 -11.56 9.24
N THR A 143 5.65 -12.24 10.28
CA THR A 143 6.07 -13.65 10.25
C THR A 143 4.92 -14.60 10.61
N VAL A 144 5.15 -15.91 10.48
CA VAL A 144 4.25 -16.96 10.99
C VAL A 144 4.26 -17.05 12.51
N HIS A 145 5.27 -16.51 13.17
CA HIS A 145 5.49 -16.62 14.62
C HIS A 145 4.66 -15.57 15.36
N HIS A 146 3.75 -16.03 16.21
CA HIS A 146 2.76 -15.21 16.92
C HIS A 146 3.40 -14.08 17.76
N GLU A 147 4.34 -14.42 18.64
CA GLU A 147 4.98 -13.46 19.54
C GLU A 147 5.81 -12.43 18.76
N ALA A 148 6.50 -12.87 17.71
CA ALA A 148 7.24 -11.98 16.83
C ALA A 148 6.32 -11.01 16.06
N THR A 149 5.14 -11.47 15.62
CA THR A 149 4.13 -10.61 15.01
C THR A 149 3.55 -9.62 16.03
N ALA A 150 3.31 -10.04 17.28
CA ALA A 150 2.87 -9.15 18.35
C ALA A 150 3.89 -8.04 18.62
N GLU A 151 5.18 -8.36 18.57
CA GLU A 151 6.26 -7.37 18.70
C GLU A 151 6.30 -6.40 17.51
N ALA A 152 6.11 -6.85 16.28
CA ALA A 152 6.01 -5.96 15.12
C ALA A 152 4.85 -4.96 15.25
N LEU A 153 3.68 -5.40 15.73
CA LEU A 153 2.53 -4.55 16.01
C LEU A 153 2.81 -3.54 17.14
N ARG A 154 3.49 -3.97 18.20
CA ARG A 154 3.92 -3.10 19.29
C ARG A 154 4.87 -2.01 18.80
N VAL A 155 5.89 -2.38 18.04
CA VAL A 155 6.87 -1.45 17.46
C VAL A 155 6.19 -0.42 16.56
N ALA A 156 5.25 -0.84 15.70
CA ALA A 156 4.47 0.11 14.87
C ALA A 156 3.70 1.12 15.72
N SER A 157 3.11 0.65 16.84
CA SER A 157 2.39 1.51 17.80
C SER A 157 3.33 2.51 18.47
N GLU A 158 4.51 2.09 18.89
CA GLU A 158 5.51 2.95 19.55
C GLU A 158 6.09 4.00 18.60
N LEU A 159 6.35 3.63 17.35
CA LEU A 159 6.76 4.58 16.31
C LEU A 159 5.64 5.55 15.93
N GLY A 160 4.37 5.25 16.27
CA GLY A 160 3.22 6.06 15.94
C GLY A 160 2.74 5.91 14.49
N ILE A 161 3.31 4.99 13.72
CA ILE A 161 2.89 4.66 12.35
C ILE A 161 1.46 4.12 12.38
N ARG A 162 0.62 4.50 11.41
CA ARG A 162 -0.64 3.79 11.17
C ARG A 162 -0.32 2.46 10.49
N GLY A 163 -0.91 1.37 10.96
CA GLY A 163 -0.56 0.06 10.39
C GLY A 163 -1.67 -0.97 10.48
N VAL A 164 -1.77 -1.79 9.44
CA VAL A 164 -2.45 -3.07 9.45
C VAL A 164 -1.38 -4.14 9.25
N ILE A 165 -1.10 -4.93 10.29
CA ILE A 165 0.00 -5.90 10.27
C ILE A 165 -0.56 -7.27 10.66
N GLY A 166 -0.29 -8.30 9.83
CA GLY A 166 -0.84 -9.62 10.07
C GLY A 166 0.18 -10.72 10.21
N GLN A 167 -0.14 -11.70 11.06
CA GLN A 167 0.57 -12.97 11.13
C GLN A 167 0.36 -13.73 9.83
N ALA A 168 1.45 -14.09 9.14
CA ALA A 168 1.38 -14.91 7.92
C ALA A 168 0.88 -16.32 8.28
N LEU A 169 -0.19 -16.77 7.61
CA LEU A 169 -0.77 -18.10 7.85
C LEU A 169 -0.30 -19.05 6.75
N MET A 170 0.25 -20.19 7.15
CA MET A 170 0.69 -21.26 6.24
C MET A 170 0.57 -22.61 6.95
N ASP A 171 -0.06 -23.62 6.31
CA ASP A 171 -0.17 -24.97 6.84
C ASP A 171 0.25 -26.06 5.84
N ARG A 172 0.78 -25.66 4.68
CA ARG A 172 1.34 -26.57 3.65
C ARG A 172 2.35 -25.85 2.73
N GLU A 173 3.01 -26.62 1.87
CA GLU A 173 3.90 -26.15 0.79
C GLU A 173 4.95 -25.12 1.26
N ALA A 174 5.47 -25.29 2.48
CA ALA A 174 6.55 -24.48 3.05
C ALA A 174 7.43 -25.34 3.98
N PRO A 175 8.63 -24.87 4.36
CA PRO A 175 9.48 -25.55 5.33
C PRO A 175 8.75 -25.83 6.66
N ALA A 176 9.03 -26.99 7.26
CA ALA A 176 8.32 -27.47 8.45
C ALA A 176 8.34 -26.48 9.63
N GLU A 177 9.43 -25.72 9.78
CA GLU A 177 9.60 -24.72 10.83
C GLU A 177 8.67 -23.49 10.67
N LEU A 178 8.11 -23.29 9.48
CA LEU A 178 7.14 -22.23 9.17
C LEU A 178 5.70 -22.72 9.16
N LEU A 179 5.48 -24.02 9.30
CA LEU A 179 4.14 -24.62 9.29
C LEU A 179 3.62 -24.83 10.71
N SER A 180 2.33 -24.67 10.88
CA SER A 180 1.64 -25.09 12.09
C SER A 180 0.17 -25.44 11.80
N PRO A 181 -0.49 -26.21 12.70
CA PRO A 181 -1.89 -26.58 12.50
C PRO A 181 -2.82 -25.36 12.34
N ALA A 182 -3.81 -25.43 11.44
CA ALA A 182 -4.75 -24.36 11.16
C ALA A 182 -5.41 -23.81 12.43
N ASP A 183 -5.92 -24.67 13.32
CA ASP A 183 -6.58 -24.23 14.55
C ASP A 183 -5.70 -23.35 15.42
N ARG A 184 -4.42 -23.74 15.59
CA ARG A 184 -3.46 -22.96 16.37
C ARG A 184 -3.21 -21.58 15.75
N GLN A 185 -3.04 -21.51 14.43
CA GLN A 185 -2.80 -20.25 13.74
C GLN A 185 -4.00 -19.32 13.86
N ILE A 186 -5.21 -19.82 13.73
CA ILE A 186 -6.46 -19.07 13.88
C ILE A 186 -6.61 -18.54 15.31
N GLU A 187 -6.40 -19.40 16.33
CA GLU A 187 -6.42 -18.98 17.74
C GLU A 187 -5.39 -17.89 18.03
N GLN A 188 -4.19 -18.01 17.49
CA GLN A 188 -3.13 -17.01 17.62
C GLN A 188 -3.52 -15.69 16.96
N THR A 189 -4.04 -15.73 15.74
CA THR A 189 -4.51 -14.55 15.01
C THR A 189 -5.66 -13.87 15.73
N GLU A 190 -6.61 -14.64 16.29
CA GLU A 190 -7.71 -14.09 17.08
C GLU A 190 -7.21 -13.32 18.31
N ARG A 191 -6.18 -13.83 18.99
CA ARG A 191 -5.54 -13.12 20.12
C ARG A 191 -4.93 -11.80 19.67
N LEU A 192 -4.28 -11.75 18.48
CA LEU A 192 -3.77 -10.51 17.93
C LEU A 192 -4.89 -9.53 17.59
N LEU A 193 -5.99 -9.98 16.98
CA LEU A 193 -7.14 -9.15 16.65
C LEU A 193 -7.83 -8.57 17.90
N LYS A 194 -7.89 -9.31 18.99
CA LYS A 194 -8.40 -8.82 20.28
C LYS A 194 -7.48 -7.76 20.91
N ARG A 195 -6.16 -7.95 20.79
CA ARG A 195 -5.15 -7.01 21.34
C ARG A 195 -4.97 -5.76 20.47
N PHE A 196 -5.08 -5.90 19.15
CA PHE A 196 -4.93 -4.83 18.16
C PHE A 196 -6.16 -4.80 17.24
N PRO A 197 -7.30 -4.28 17.76
CA PRO A 197 -8.56 -4.31 17.04
C PRO A 197 -8.56 -3.40 15.80
N SER A 198 -9.45 -3.68 14.86
CA SER A 198 -9.57 -2.98 13.57
C SER A 198 -9.91 -1.48 13.68
N SER A 199 -10.37 -1.02 14.86
CA SER A 199 -10.61 0.39 15.18
C SER A 199 -9.36 1.15 15.63
N GLY A 200 -8.26 0.44 15.90
CA GLY A 200 -7.00 1.05 16.35
C GLY A 200 -6.22 1.70 15.20
N ARG A 201 -5.32 2.61 15.55
CA ARG A 201 -4.35 3.17 14.59
C ARG A 201 -3.40 2.08 14.07
N VAL A 202 -3.04 1.14 14.94
CA VAL A 202 -2.38 -0.10 14.57
C VAL A 202 -3.34 -1.24 14.84
N ALA A 203 -3.63 -2.03 13.83
CA ALA A 203 -4.57 -3.13 13.86
C ALA A 203 -3.92 -4.43 13.36
N ALA A 204 -4.35 -5.56 13.91
CA ALA A 204 -4.00 -6.85 13.35
C ALA A 204 -4.84 -7.15 12.09
N ALA A 205 -4.29 -7.94 11.17
CA ALA A 205 -4.97 -8.45 9.98
C ALA A 205 -5.05 -9.97 9.99
N VAL A 206 -5.99 -10.52 9.23
CA VAL A 206 -6.04 -11.93 8.89
C VAL A 206 -5.28 -12.11 7.57
N THR A 207 -4.18 -12.87 7.62
CA THR A 207 -3.19 -12.86 6.55
C THR A 207 -2.83 -14.27 6.05
N PRO A 208 -3.74 -14.99 5.35
CA PRO A 208 -3.35 -16.15 4.57
C PRO A 208 -2.25 -15.73 3.60
N ARG A 209 -1.06 -16.34 3.66
CA ARG A 209 0.07 -15.86 2.85
C ARG A 209 -0.29 -15.84 1.37
N TYR A 210 -0.74 -16.99 0.85
CA TYR A 210 -1.28 -17.16 -0.51
C TYR A 210 -1.92 -18.56 -0.62
N ALA A 211 -2.71 -18.81 -1.67
CA ALA A 211 -3.48 -20.05 -1.76
C ALA A 211 -2.61 -21.32 -1.81
N VAL A 212 -1.40 -21.27 -2.37
CA VAL A 212 -0.52 -22.43 -2.43
C VAL A 212 -0.11 -22.89 -1.02
N ALA A 213 0.19 -21.96 -0.11
CA ALA A 213 0.66 -22.27 1.25
C ALA A 213 -0.49 -22.48 2.27
N CYS A 214 -1.75 -22.31 1.86
CA CYS A 214 -2.90 -22.44 2.76
C CYS A 214 -3.83 -23.55 2.30
N SER A 215 -4.19 -24.46 3.23
CA SER A 215 -5.21 -25.47 2.96
C SER A 215 -6.60 -24.81 2.82
N PRO A 216 -7.56 -25.46 2.12
CA PRO A 216 -8.95 -24.99 2.09
C PRO A 216 -9.56 -24.82 3.48
N ARG A 217 -9.16 -25.66 4.44
CA ARG A 217 -9.59 -25.55 5.84
C ARG A 217 -9.08 -24.28 6.48
N LEU A 218 -7.78 -24.02 6.43
CA LEU A 218 -7.18 -22.82 6.99
C LEU A 218 -7.78 -21.53 6.40
N MET A 219 -7.98 -21.49 5.07
CA MET A 219 -8.56 -20.33 4.41
C MET A 219 -10.02 -20.07 4.83
N ARG A 220 -10.87 -21.11 4.95
CA ARG A 220 -12.25 -20.93 5.44
C ARG A 220 -12.27 -20.39 6.88
N MET A 221 -11.47 -20.97 7.77
CA MET A 221 -11.36 -20.49 9.14
C MET A 221 -10.86 -19.05 9.19
N ALA A 222 -9.92 -18.68 8.34
CA ALA A 222 -9.42 -17.31 8.20
C ALA A 222 -10.53 -16.35 7.73
N GLY A 223 -11.36 -16.74 6.74
CA GLY A 223 -12.49 -15.94 6.27
C GLY A 223 -13.57 -15.74 7.35
N GLU A 224 -13.88 -16.77 8.12
CA GLU A 224 -14.81 -16.70 9.25
C GLU A 224 -14.28 -15.77 10.35
N LEU A 225 -12.98 -15.89 10.70
CA LEU A 225 -12.33 -15.03 11.69
C LEU A 225 -12.32 -13.56 11.24
N ALA A 226 -11.97 -13.30 10.01
CA ALA A 226 -11.93 -11.93 9.47
C ALA A 226 -13.31 -11.26 9.54
N ARG A 227 -14.36 -12.00 9.19
CA ARG A 227 -15.74 -11.53 9.24
C ARG A 227 -16.21 -11.25 10.68
N SER A 228 -15.91 -12.14 11.62
CA SER A 228 -16.33 -12.01 13.04
C SER A 228 -15.67 -10.81 13.75
N HIS A 229 -14.47 -10.41 13.33
CA HIS A 229 -13.72 -9.29 13.88
C HIS A 229 -13.75 -8.03 13.00
N ASN A 230 -14.49 -8.02 11.90
CA ASN A 230 -14.44 -6.96 10.90
C ASN A 230 -12.99 -6.59 10.52
N ALA A 231 -12.12 -7.60 10.42
CA ALA A 231 -10.69 -7.42 10.18
C ALA A 231 -10.40 -7.25 8.67
N ILE A 232 -9.29 -6.59 8.36
CA ILE A 232 -8.75 -6.60 7.00
C ILE A 232 -8.18 -7.99 6.72
N VAL A 233 -8.49 -8.52 5.54
CA VAL A 233 -7.81 -9.67 4.94
C VAL A 233 -6.73 -9.15 4.00
N GLN A 234 -5.53 -9.70 4.09
CA GLN A 234 -4.47 -9.46 3.10
C GLN A 234 -3.86 -10.79 2.66
N THR A 235 -3.68 -10.96 1.35
CA THR A 235 -3.12 -12.16 0.73
C THR A 235 -2.62 -11.86 -0.68
N HIS A 236 -1.90 -12.79 -1.32
CA HIS A 236 -1.41 -12.66 -2.70
C HIS A 236 -2.38 -13.30 -3.68
N LEU A 237 -2.43 -12.80 -4.90
CA LEU A 237 -3.38 -13.25 -5.92
C LEU A 237 -2.75 -13.21 -7.31
N ALA A 238 -2.69 -14.37 -7.96
CA ALA A 238 -2.42 -14.52 -9.39
C ALA A 238 -1.24 -13.68 -9.90
N GLU A 239 -0.10 -13.76 -9.19
CA GLU A 239 1.10 -13.04 -9.52
C GLU A 239 1.82 -13.65 -10.72
N THR A 240 1.91 -14.99 -10.79
CA THR A 240 2.58 -15.71 -11.88
C THR A 240 1.72 -16.84 -12.45
N LEU A 241 1.93 -17.19 -13.73
CA LEU A 241 1.24 -18.32 -14.36
C LEU A 241 1.56 -19.67 -13.70
N PRO A 242 2.81 -19.99 -13.32
CA PRO A 242 3.13 -21.21 -12.58
C PRO A 242 2.39 -21.30 -11.23
N GLU A 243 2.29 -20.19 -10.51
CA GLU A 243 1.54 -20.11 -9.26
C GLU A 243 0.03 -20.37 -9.49
N CYS A 244 -0.57 -19.74 -10.51
CA CYS A 244 -1.96 -19.98 -10.89
C CYS A 244 -2.22 -21.44 -11.27
N ALA A 245 -1.28 -22.10 -11.97
CA ALA A 245 -1.37 -23.52 -12.30
C ALA A 245 -1.32 -24.37 -11.03
N ARG A 246 -0.41 -24.06 -10.10
CA ARG A 246 -0.30 -24.77 -8.83
C ARG A 246 -1.59 -24.68 -7.99
N VAL A 247 -2.22 -23.50 -7.97
CA VAL A 247 -3.51 -23.34 -7.28
C VAL A 247 -4.59 -24.23 -7.90
N ARG A 248 -4.69 -24.29 -9.23
CA ARG A 248 -5.67 -25.20 -9.89
C ARG A 248 -5.44 -26.67 -9.50
N GLU A 249 -4.20 -27.14 -9.42
CA GLU A 249 -3.87 -28.49 -8.97
C GLU A 249 -4.33 -28.73 -7.53
N LEU A 250 -4.04 -27.78 -6.63
CA LEU A 250 -4.30 -27.90 -5.19
C LEU A 250 -5.78 -27.74 -4.82
N PHE A 251 -6.58 -27.08 -5.69
CA PHE A 251 -7.99 -26.75 -5.45
C PHE A 251 -8.94 -27.39 -6.48
N ALA A 252 -8.65 -28.61 -6.92
CA ALA A 252 -9.52 -29.42 -7.78
C ALA A 252 -9.98 -28.68 -9.06
N GLY A 253 -9.07 -27.94 -9.71
CA GLY A 253 -9.35 -27.21 -10.95
C GLY A 253 -9.96 -25.81 -10.77
N ARG A 254 -10.21 -25.37 -9.54
CA ARG A 254 -10.71 -24.01 -9.25
C ARG A 254 -9.74 -22.93 -9.73
N SER A 255 -10.29 -21.78 -10.12
CA SER A 255 -9.46 -20.59 -10.32
C SER A 255 -8.95 -20.04 -8.97
N TYR A 256 -8.03 -19.10 -9.04
CA TYR A 256 -7.45 -18.49 -7.82
C TYR A 256 -8.51 -17.72 -7.05
N VAL A 257 -9.33 -16.92 -7.73
CA VAL A 257 -10.42 -16.15 -7.12
C VAL A 257 -11.52 -17.07 -6.58
N ASP A 258 -11.87 -18.16 -7.30
CA ASP A 258 -12.86 -19.14 -6.80
C ASP A 258 -12.42 -19.77 -5.48
N ALA A 259 -11.13 -20.11 -5.35
CA ALA A 259 -10.57 -20.68 -4.12
C ALA A 259 -10.71 -19.72 -2.92
N TYR A 260 -10.54 -18.43 -3.14
CA TYR A 260 -10.72 -17.41 -2.11
C TYR A 260 -12.21 -17.10 -1.84
N ASP A 261 -13.05 -17.11 -2.85
CA ASP A 261 -14.50 -16.89 -2.72
C ASP A 261 -15.15 -18.01 -1.88
N GLU A 262 -14.86 -19.27 -2.20
CA GLU A 262 -15.33 -20.44 -1.43
C GLU A 262 -14.86 -20.39 0.04
N ALA A 263 -13.75 -19.75 0.32
CA ALA A 263 -13.22 -19.54 1.66
C ALA A 263 -13.80 -18.31 2.38
N GLY A 264 -14.64 -17.51 1.71
CA GLY A 264 -15.21 -16.28 2.26
C GLY A 264 -14.17 -15.17 2.50
N LEU A 265 -13.09 -15.16 1.70
CA LEU A 265 -12.00 -14.17 1.80
C LEU A 265 -12.21 -12.97 0.89
N LEU A 266 -13.20 -12.98 -0.03
CA LEU A 266 -13.50 -11.82 -0.86
C LEU A 266 -14.38 -10.81 -0.11
N GLY A 267 -14.17 -9.53 -0.39
CA GLY A 267 -14.99 -8.47 0.19
C GLY A 267 -14.30 -7.09 0.19
N PRO A 268 -15.00 -6.05 0.62
CA PRO A 268 -14.49 -4.67 0.57
C PRO A 268 -13.35 -4.40 1.56
N ARG A 269 -13.09 -5.33 2.46
CA ARG A 269 -11.97 -5.28 3.41
C ARG A 269 -10.86 -6.29 3.08
N SER A 270 -10.83 -6.78 1.83
CA SER A 270 -9.84 -7.74 1.36
C SER A 270 -8.90 -7.08 0.35
N ILE A 271 -7.60 -7.19 0.61
CA ILE A 271 -6.52 -6.63 -0.20
C ILE A 271 -5.70 -7.78 -0.76
N PHE A 272 -5.63 -7.86 -2.08
CA PHE A 272 -4.93 -8.91 -2.80
C PHE A 272 -3.69 -8.35 -3.50
N GLY A 273 -2.50 -8.82 -3.14
CA GLY A 273 -1.28 -8.45 -3.85
C GLY A 273 -1.30 -8.90 -5.31
N HIS A 274 -0.76 -8.09 -6.21
CA HIS A 274 -0.50 -8.33 -7.62
C HIS A 274 -1.72 -8.37 -8.56
N GLY A 275 -2.48 -9.48 -8.62
CA GLY A 275 -3.65 -9.61 -9.50
C GLY A 275 -3.33 -9.43 -10.99
N ILE A 276 -2.22 -10.03 -11.47
CA ILE A 276 -1.75 -9.86 -12.85
C ILE A 276 -2.53 -10.73 -13.82
N TYR A 277 -2.67 -12.03 -13.50
CA TYR A 277 -3.21 -13.05 -14.40
C TYR A 277 -4.63 -13.44 -14.02
N LEU A 278 -5.57 -12.52 -14.24
CA LEU A 278 -7.00 -12.73 -13.95
C LEU A 278 -7.80 -12.93 -15.24
N SER A 279 -8.71 -13.88 -15.23
CA SER A 279 -9.73 -14.04 -16.26
C SER A 279 -10.83 -12.97 -16.13
N PRO A 280 -11.62 -12.71 -17.18
CA PRO A 280 -12.75 -11.78 -17.09
C PRO A 280 -13.78 -12.14 -16.00
N ALA A 281 -14.01 -13.43 -15.74
CA ALA A 281 -14.91 -13.90 -14.68
C ALA A 281 -14.36 -13.58 -13.29
N GLU A 282 -13.06 -13.79 -13.06
CA GLU A 282 -12.39 -13.45 -11.80
C GLU A 282 -12.42 -11.94 -11.55
N VAL A 283 -12.17 -11.14 -12.57
CA VAL A 283 -12.28 -9.67 -12.48
C VAL A 283 -13.71 -9.25 -12.12
N ALA A 284 -14.72 -9.79 -12.78
CA ALA A 284 -16.12 -9.49 -12.48
C ALA A 284 -16.46 -9.83 -11.01
N ARG A 285 -15.98 -10.97 -10.51
CA ARG A 285 -16.22 -11.38 -9.13
C ARG A 285 -15.55 -10.47 -8.10
N LEU A 286 -14.30 -10.01 -8.36
CA LEU A 286 -13.62 -9.05 -7.51
C LEU A 286 -14.34 -7.69 -7.47
N VAL A 287 -14.88 -7.24 -8.60
CA VAL A 287 -15.69 -6.01 -8.70
C VAL A 287 -16.97 -6.15 -7.89
N GLU A 288 -17.72 -7.26 -8.08
CA GLU A 288 -18.97 -7.53 -7.39
C GLU A 288 -18.81 -7.54 -5.86
N THR A 289 -17.73 -8.14 -5.37
CA THR A 289 -17.44 -8.22 -3.93
C THR A 289 -16.82 -6.95 -3.37
N GLY A 290 -16.41 -6.01 -4.23
CA GLY A 290 -15.71 -4.79 -3.83
C GLY A 290 -14.30 -5.01 -3.32
N SER A 291 -13.71 -6.16 -3.63
CA SER A 291 -12.34 -6.52 -3.28
C SER A 291 -11.31 -5.57 -3.89
N VAL A 292 -10.17 -5.39 -3.22
CA VAL A 292 -9.13 -4.44 -3.59
C VAL A 292 -7.88 -5.19 -4.04
N ILE A 293 -7.24 -4.74 -5.12
CA ILE A 293 -5.95 -5.27 -5.57
C ILE A 293 -4.84 -4.25 -5.24
N ALA A 294 -3.78 -4.69 -4.56
CA ALA A 294 -2.55 -3.93 -4.38
C ALA A 294 -1.62 -4.13 -5.59
N HIS A 295 -1.46 -3.09 -6.40
CA HIS A 295 -0.52 -3.09 -7.52
C HIS A 295 0.90 -2.89 -7.01
N CYS A 296 1.81 -3.78 -7.38
CA CYS A 296 3.22 -3.79 -6.95
C CYS A 296 4.15 -3.74 -8.19
N PRO A 297 4.21 -2.60 -8.92
CA PRO A 297 4.80 -2.54 -10.26
C PRO A 297 6.27 -2.92 -10.31
N LEU A 298 7.05 -2.47 -9.31
CA LEU A 298 8.50 -2.69 -9.29
C LEU A 298 8.85 -4.13 -8.88
N ALA A 299 8.13 -4.69 -7.92
CA ALA A 299 8.29 -6.09 -7.52
C ALA A 299 7.92 -7.05 -8.65
N ASN A 300 6.80 -6.80 -9.34
CA ASN A 300 6.37 -7.57 -10.50
C ASN A 300 7.43 -7.59 -11.61
N SER A 301 8.08 -6.44 -11.83
CA SER A 301 9.17 -6.32 -12.80
C SER A 301 10.45 -7.03 -12.33
N PHE A 302 10.79 -6.89 -11.05
CA PHE A 302 11.99 -7.48 -10.46
C PHE A 302 12.01 -9.01 -10.52
N LEU A 303 10.89 -9.66 -10.18
CA LEU A 303 10.73 -11.11 -10.27
C LEU A 303 10.35 -11.61 -11.67
N ALA A 304 10.18 -10.68 -12.63
CA ALA A 304 9.64 -10.96 -13.95
C ALA A 304 8.29 -11.73 -13.88
N SER A 305 7.46 -11.39 -12.89
CA SER A 305 6.14 -11.96 -12.70
C SER A 305 5.19 -11.58 -13.82
N GLY A 306 5.34 -10.37 -14.36
CA GLY A 306 4.53 -9.81 -15.44
C GLY A 306 4.16 -8.35 -15.17
N MET A 307 3.38 -7.77 -16.07
CA MET A 307 2.88 -6.40 -15.93
C MET A 307 1.36 -6.40 -15.79
N MET A 308 0.83 -5.92 -14.66
CA MET A 308 -0.61 -5.84 -14.43
C MET A 308 -1.26 -4.93 -15.49
N PRO A 309 -2.36 -5.35 -16.14
CA PRO A 309 -3.10 -4.52 -17.08
C PRO A 309 -3.97 -3.50 -16.35
N ARG A 310 -3.31 -2.57 -15.63
CA ARG A 310 -3.93 -1.63 -14.69
C ARG A 310 -5.08 -0.83 -15.30
N ALA A 311 -4.86 -0.26 -16.49
CA ALA A 311 -5.88 0.54 -17.19
C ALA A 311 -7.14 -0.30 -17.47
N ARG A 312 -6.96 -1.56 -17.88
CA ARG A 312 -8.05 -2.49 -18.14
C ARG A 312 -8.81 -2.85 -16.85
N TRP A 313 -8.10 -3.13 -15.74
CA TRP A 313 -8.74 -3.46 -14.47
C TRP A 313 -9.55 -2.29 -13.92
N LEU A 314 -9.01 -1.07 -13.99
CA LEU A 314 -9.75 0.14 -13.64
C LEU A 314 -10.99 0.34 -14.52
N ALA A 315 -10.88 0.14 -15.83
CA ALA A 315 -12.03 0.25 -16.75
C ALA A 315 -13.13 -0.79 -16.45
N CYS A 316 -12.76 -1.95 -15.88
CA CYS A 316 -13.70 -2.95 -15.39
C CYS A 316 -14.30 -2.61 -14.02
N GLY A 317 -13.83 -1.58 -13.32
CA GLY A 317 -14.29 -1.19 -11.99
C GLY A 317 -13.54 -1.83 -10.82
N VAL A 318 -12.40 -2.48 -11.06
CA VAL A 318 -11.56 -3.03 -9.98
C VAL A 318 -10.99 -1.89 -9.14
N LYS A 319 -11.09 -2.04 -7.84
CA LYS A 319 -10.46 -1.14 -6.87
C LYS A 319 -8.98 -1.45 -6.75
N LEU A 320 -8.13 -0.44 -6.96
CA LEU A 320 -6.68 -0.60 -6.92
C LEU A 320 -6.05 0.28 -5.86
N THR A 321 -5.05 -0.27 -5.18
CA THR A 321 -4.08 0.45 -4.35
C THR A 321 -2.69 0.29 -4.93
N LEU A 322 -1.69 0.95 -4.33
CA LEU A 322 -0.29 0.86 -4.72
C LEU A 322 0.57 0.44 -3.52
N GLY A 323 1.37 -0.60 -3.70
CA GLY A 323 2.30 -1.12 -2.70
C GLY A 323 3.72 -1.28 -3.23
N SER A 324 4.69 -1.24 -2.33
CA SER A 324 6.11 -1.45 -2.65
C SER A 324 6.46 -2.92 -2.84
N ASP A 325 5.80 -3.77 -2.07
CA ASP A 325 6.10 -5.21 -1.96
C ASP A 325 7.57 -5.49 -1.62
N ILE A 326 8.08 -4.82 -0.59
CA ILE A 326 9.38 -5.15 -0.02
C ILE A 326 9.31 -6.59 0.54
N GLY A 327 10.19 -7.55 0.16
CA GLY A 327 11.54 -7.46 -0.47
C GLY A 327 11.67 -7.92 -1.93
N ALA A 328 10.62 -8.37 -2.65
CA ALA A 328 10.70 -8.43 -4.11
C ALA A 328 10.79 -7.00 -4.67
N GLY A 329 9.97 -6.08 -4.16
CA GLY A 329 10.23 -4.68 -4.32
C GLY A 329 11.51 -4.26 -3.59
N TYR A 330 12.38 -3.57 -4.29
CA TYR A 330 13.63 -3.04 -3.74
C TYR A 330 13.50 -1.56 -3.32
N GLU A 331 12.40 -0.93 -3.68
CA GLU A 331 12.18 0.51 -3.51
C GLU A 331 11.26 0.80 -2.32
N VAL A 332 11.80 1.51 -1.33
CA VAL A 332 11.07 1.90 -0.11
C VAL A 332 10.34 3.24 -0.29
N SER A 333 10.80 4.06 -1.22
CA SER A 333 10.26 5.40 -1.48
C SER A 333 8.97 5.30 -2.31
N MET A 334 7.83 5.61 -1.71
CA MET A 334 6.52 5.54 -2.39
C MET A 334 6.41 6.45 -3.62
N PRO A 335 7.00 7.67 -3.67
CA PRO A 335 7.04 8.43 -4.91
C PRO A 335 7.76 7.71 -6.06
N ARG A 336 8.82 6.94 -5.78
CA ARG A 336 9.51 6.13 -6.80
C ARG A 336 8.69 4.90 -7.20
N VAL A 337 7.96 4.29 -6.27
CA VAL A 337 6.98 3.23 -6.60
C VAL A 337 5.87 3.79 -7.50
N ALA A 338 5.38 4.98 -7.20
CA ALA A 338 4.36 5.67 -8.02
C ALA A 338 4.89 6.02 -9.43
N ARG A 339 6.16 6.43 -9.54
CA ARG A 339 6.83 6.58 -10.84
C ARG A 339 6.91 5.26 -11.59
N GLY A 340 7.29 4.19 -10.92
CA GLY A 340 7.32 2.83 -11.49
C GLY A 340 5.95 2.37 -12.01
N MET A 341 4.84 2.80 -11.40
CA MET A 341 3.49 2.56 -11.92
C MET A 341 3.26 3.25 -13.27
N ILE A 342 3.76 4.46 -13.47
CA ILE A 342 3.68 5.18 -14.76
C ILE A 342 4.57 4.48 -15.79
N GLU A 343 5.80 4.18 -15.43
CA GLU A 343 6.81 3.57 -16.31
C GLU A 343 6.36 2.18 -16.82
N THR A 344 5.82 1.34 -15.93
CA THR A 344 5.33 0.00 -16.31
C THR A 344 4.08 0.06 -17.18
N ALA A 345 3.16 1.01 -16.95
CA ALA A 345 2.02 1.22 -17.84
C ALA A 345 2.47 1.67 -19.22
N THR A 346 3.44 2.59 -19.31
CA THR A 346 4.03 3.06 -20.57
C THR A 346 4.74 1.91 -21.31
N ALA A 347 5.56 1.12 -20.61
CA ALA A 347 6.28 -0.02 -21.19
C ALA A 347 5.33 -1.10 -21.72
N ARG A 348 4.17 -1.26 -21.07
CA ARG A 348 3.11 -2.16 -21.53
C ARG A 348 2.36 -1.63 -22.77
N GLY A 349 2.46 -0.36 -23.09
CA GLY A 349 1.68 0.31 -24.14
C GLY A 349 0.26 0.71 -23.71
N ASP A 350 -0.02 0.70 -22.40
CA ASP A 350 -1.29 1.18 -21.84
C ASP A 350 -1.25 2.71 -21.69
N LEU A 351 -2.43 3.34 -21.57
CA LEU A 351 -2.51 4.74 -21.17
C LEU A 351 -1.93 4.90 -19.76
N PRO A 352 -0.80 5.61 -19.59
CA PRO A 352 -0.19 5.76 -18.29
C PRO A 352 -1.01 6.70 -17.39
N PRO A 353 -1.00 6.47 -16.06
CA PRO A 353 -1.57 7.43 -15.13
C PRO A 353 -0.79 8.76 -15.16
N THR A 354 -1.50 9.86 -14.88
CA THR A 354 -0.86 11.18 -14.71
C THR A 354 -0.09 11.25 -13.39
N ALA A 355 0.82 12.23 -13.27
CA ALA A 355 1.51 12.46 -12.00
C ALA A 355 0.53 12.78 -10.86
N ALA A 356 -0.54 13.52 -11.11
CA ALA A 356 -1.59 13.79 -10.13
C ALA A 356 -2.28 12.49 -9.64
N GLN A 357 -2.54 11.54 -10.55
CA GLN A 357 -3.07 10.22 -10.18
C GLN A 357 -2.04 9.38 -9.43
N ALA A 358 -0.75 9.53 -9.73
CA ALA A 358 0.32 8.82 -9.04
C ALA A 358 0.50 9.33 -7.60
N TRP A 359 0.48 10.65 -7.39
CA TRP A 359 0.46 11.24 -6.04
C TRP A 359 -0.79 10.82 -5.24
N HIS A 360 -1.95 10.79 -5.88
CA HIS A 360 -3.19 10.30 -5.26
C HIS A 360 -3.06 8.84 -4.83
N ALA A 361 -2.48 7.97 -5.67
CA ALA A 361 -2.36 6.54 -5.39
C ALA A 361 -1.50 6.21 -4.16
N ILE A 362 -0.54 7.06 -3.78
CA ILE A 362 0.31 6.86 -2.59
C ILE A 362 -0.16 7.65 -1.36
N THR A 363 -1.29 8.33 -1.45
CA THR A 363 -1.86 9.18 -0.39
C THR A 363 -3.35 8.86 -0.20
N ALA A 364 -4.24 9.78 -0.55
CA ALA A 364 -5.68 9.65 -0.36
C ALA A 364 -6.28 8.42 -1.06
N GLY A 365 -5.80 8.06 -2.24
CA GLY A 365 -6.30 6.88 -2.96
C GLY A 365 -6.07 5.58 -2.19
N ASN A 366 -4.88 5.37 -1.65
CA ASN A 366 -4.60 4.22 -0.79
C ASN A 366 -5.43 4.28 0.51
N ALA A 367 -5.54 5.46 1.12
CA ALA A 367 -6.32 5.64 2.35
C ALA A 367 -7.81 5.27 2.16
N ASP A 368 -8.43 5.75 1.08
CA ASP A 368 -9.84 5.51 0.79
C ASP A 368 -10.16 4.03 0.60
N MET A 369 -9.27 3.30 -0.10
CA MET A 369 -9.44 1.85 -0.30
C MET A 369 -9.32 1.05 1.01
N LEU A 370 -8.60 1.59 2.00
CA LEU A 370 -8.45 0.98 3.33
C LEU A 370 -9.52 1.44 4.33
N GLY A 371 -10.38 2.39 3.95
CA GLY A 371 -11.36 3.02 4.83
C GLY A 371 -10.72 3.95 5.87
N TRP A 372 -9.55 4.48 5.59
CA TRP A 372 -8.83 5.44 6.44
C TRP A 372 -9.14 6.88 6.03
N HIS A 373 -10.38 7.31 6.25
CA HIS A 373 -10.89 8.59 5.76
C HIS A 373 -10.18 9.82 6.37
N ASP A 374 -9.47 9.65 7.47
CA ASP A 374 -8.69 10.70 8.14
C ASP A 374 -7.18 10.65 7.81
N ALA A 375 -6.73 9.83 6.85
CA ALA A 375 -5.33 9.69 6.46
C ALA A 375 -5.09 10.06 4.99
N GLY A 376 -3.82 10.30 4.63
CA GLY A 376 -3.42 10.54 3.25
C GLY A 376 -3.96 11.82 2.63
N ARG A 377 -4.44 12.78 3.44
CA ARG A 377 -5.05 14.03 2.97
C ARG A 377 -4.74 15.20 3.89
N ILE A 378 -4.78 16.40 3.32
CA ILE A 378 -4.65 17.67 4.03
C ILE A 378 -6.02 18.32 4.05
N GLU A 379 -6.76 18.10 5.14
CA GLU A 379 -8.06 18.70 5.40
C GLU A 379 -8.29 18.83 6.91
N ALA A 380 -9.17 19.73 7.32
CA ALA A 380 -9.51 19.89 8.75
C ALA A 380 -10.13 18.59 9.31
N GLY A 381 -9.66 18.16 10.47
CA GLY A 381 -10.04 16.90 11.11
C GLY A 381 -9.18 15.69 10.72
N ALA A 382 -8.40 15.75 9.65
CA ALA A 382 -7.49 14.68 9.27
C ALA A 382 -6.33 14.52 10.26
N SER A 383 -5.69 13.36 10.25
CA SER A 383 -4.49 13.07 11.04
C SER A 383 -3.35 14.00 10.65
N ALA A 384 -2.67 14.57 11.66
CA ALA A 384 -1.50 15.42 11.44
C ALA A 384 -0.25 14.58 11.13
N ASP A 385 -0.33 13.78 10.05
CA ASP A 385 0.75 13.04 9.44
C ASP A 385 1.15 13.81 8.16
N ILE A 386 2.15 14.68 8.25
CA ILE A 386 2.48 15.69 7.24
C ILE A 386 3.96 15.65 6.91
N LEU A 387 4.28 15.79 5.63
CA LEU A 387 5.62 15.85 5.08
C LEU A 387 5.94 17.27 4.63
N VAL A 388 7.08 17.79 5.05
CA VAL A 388 7.67 19.03 4.53
C VAL A 388 8.78 18.62 3.57
N ILE A 389 8.60 18.91 2.30
CA ILE A 389 9.46 18.50 1.20
C ILE A 389 10.02 19.75 0.56
N ARG A 390 11.35 19.86 0.48
CA ARG A 390 12.04 20.99 -0.16
C ARG A 390 12.83 20.51 -1.38
N PRO A 391 12.21 20.54 -2.59
CA PRO A 391 12.94 20.21 -3.81
C PRO A 391 14.09 21.17 -4.05
N ASP A 392 15.26 20.64 -4.40
CA ASP A 392 16.47 21.40 -4.75
C ASP A 392 16.55 21.73 -6.26
N VAL A 393 15.42 21.65 -6.95
CA VAL A 393 15.26 21.97 -8.37
C VAL A 393 14.18 23.04 -8.54
N ASN A 394 14.27 23.81 -9.64
CA ASN A 394 13.14 24.66 -10.01
C ASN A 394 11.97 23.76 -10.46
N TRP A 395 10.95 23.66 -9.64
CA TRP A 395 9.80 22.77 -9.87
C TRP A 395 8.49 23.50 -10.12
N ARG A 396 8.42 24.83 -9.87
CA ARG A 396 7.21 25.64 -10.06
C ARG A 396 7.27 26.50 -11.32
N ASP A 397 8.38 27.22 -11.53
CA ASP A 397 8.52 28.18 -12.61
C ASP A 397 9.09 27.52 -13.87
N THR A 398 8.42 26.49 -14.34
CA THR A 398 8.81 25.71 -15.52
C THR A 398 7.57 25.39 -16.37
N PRO A 399 7.72 25.10 -17.68
CA PRO A 399 6.60 24.66 -18.50
C PRO A 399 6.10 23.23 -18.19
N VAL A 400 6.79 22.52 -17.30
CA VAL A 400 6.45 21.14 -16.88
C VAL A 400 5.48 21.23 -15.69
N ASP A 401 4.45 20.35 -15.69
CA ASP A 401 3.55 20.20 -14.54
C ASP A 401 4.36 20.01 -13.24
N PRO A 402 4.16 20.86 -12.22
CA PRO A 402 4.87 20.77 -10.94
C PRO A 402 4.75 19.39 -10.25
N LEU A 403 3.60 18.72 -10.35
CA LEU A 403 3.41 17.39 -9.80
C LEU A 403 4.25 16.34 -10.55
N ALA A 404 4.34 16.47 -11.87
CA ALA A 404 5.22 15.61 -12.68
C ALA A 404 6.69 15.90 -12.36
N ARG A 405 7.06 17.18 -12.27
CA ARG A 405 8.44 17.60 -11.97
C ARG A 405 8.92 17.06 -10.63
N THR A 406 8.09 17.14 -9.59
CA THR A 406 8.43 16.63 -8.26
C THR A 406 8.41 15.11 -8.18
N LEU A 407 7.53 14.42 -8.91
CA LEU A 407 7.47 12.95 -8.93
C LEU A 407 8.66 12.34 -9.66
N PHE A 408 8.95 12.80 -10.88
CA PHE A 408 10.03 12.24 -11.69
C PHE A 408 11.41 12.68 -11.25
N GLY A 409 11.54 13.89 -10.69
CA GLY A 409 12.76 14.40 -10.07
C GLY A 409 12.98 13.98 -8.63
N TRP A 410 12.08 13.18 -8.05
CA TRP A 410 12.09 12.85 -6.63
C TRP A 410 13.45 12.40 -6.11
N ASP A 411 13.88 13.05 -5.03
CA ASP A 411 15.02 12.67 -4.21
C ASP A 411 14.58 12.62 -2.74
N ASP A 412 14.87 11.54 -2.04
CA ASP A 412 14.47 11.36 -0.63
C ASP A 412 15.14 12.37 0.30
N ARG A 413 16.25 13.01 -0.13
CA ARG A 413 16.91 14.11 0.60
C ARG A 413 16.10 15.40 0.64
N TRP A 414 15.09 15.53 -0.24
CA TRP A 414 14.13 16.64 -0.21
C TRP A 414 13.19 16.60 0.99
N LEU A 415 13.05 15.44 1.63
CA LEU A 415 12.23 15.29 2.82
C LEU A 415 12.91 15.95 4.01
N GLU A 416 12.53 17.20 4.30
CA GLU A 416 13.15 18.05 5.32
C GLU A 416 12.64 17.71 6.72
N LYS A 417 11.32 17.50 6.86
CA LYS A 417 10.67 17.19 8.15
C LYS A 417 9.48 16.26 7.95
N ILE A 418 9.26 15.44 8.95
CA ILE A 418 8.09 14.55 9.04
C ILE A 418 7.37 14.84 10.35
N LEU A 419 6.13 15.27 10.25
CA LEU A 419 5.21 15.34 11.36
C LEU A 419 4.41 14.04 11.38
N LEU A 420 4.40 13.35 12.51
CA LEU A 420 3.64 12.14 12.74
C LEU A 420 2.79 12.33 13.99
N ARG A 421 1.48 12.28 13.85
CA ARG A 421 0.53 12.56 14.94
C ARG A 421 0.80 13.91 15.62
N GLY A 422 1.11 14.93 14.84
CA GLY A 422 1.40 16.26 15.34
C GLY A 422 2.72 16.42 16.10
N ARG A 423 3.66 15.46 15.96
CA ARG A 423 5.00 15.52 16.55
C ARG A 423 6.06 15.34 15.47
N TRP A 424 7.10 16.15 15.52
CA TRP A 424 8.25 15.98 14.62
C TRP A 424 9.00 14.69 14.94
N VAL A 425 9.24 13.86 13.92
CA VAL A 425 10.00 12.59 14.01
C VAL A 425 11.23 12.60 13.10
N LEU A 426 11.30 13.59 12.19
CA LEU A 426 12.45 13.97 11.38
C LEU A 426 12.48 15.50 11.27
#